data_578e08fd2f7441bd0fe3b609a548d033
#
_entry.id   578e08fd2f7441bd0fe3b609a548d033
#
_cell.length_a   1.000
_cell.length_b   1.000
_cell.length_c   1.000
_cell.angle_alpha   90.00
_cell.angle_beta   90.00
_cell.angle_gamma   90.00
#
_symmetry.space_group_name_H-M   'P 1'
#
loop_
_entity.id
_entity.type
_entity.pdbx_description
1 polymer ?
#
loop_
_entity_poly.entity_id
_entity_poly.type
_entity_poly.pdbx_seq_one_letter_code
_entity_poly.pdbx_strand_id
1 'polypeptide(L)'
;MQGPVYGLSTAEADLHPDLLPNFHYDDIFGTVVNRFLVQSVAGIPLTVYGGGGQTRGYLNLKDTLQCVALANRNAANKGELKIYNQLTETFSVSELAEKIKAVARAMGYPVEIKSIENPRREREEHYYNPSHSGLIELGLDPHFMTELSLIHI
;
A
#
# COMPACT_ATOMS: atom_id res chain seq x y z
N MET A 1 -7.20 12.67 -1.23
CA MET A 1 -6.89 11.69 -0.15
C MET A 1 -5.91 10.68 -0.71
N GLN A 2 -4.93 10.23 0.07
CA GLN A 2 -3.91 9.26 -0.34
C GLN A 2 -4.11 7.96 0.46
N GLY A 3 -4.10 6.83 -0.23
CA GLY A 3 -4.05 5.51 0.41
C GLY A 3 -2.64 5.19 0.96
N PRO A 4 -2.49 4.11 1.76
CA PRO A 4 -1.18 3.57 2.12
C PRO A 4 -0.30 3.36 0.90
N VAL A 5 0.94 3.87 0.98
CA VAL A 5 1.94 3.74 -0.10
C VAL A 5 2.80 2.52 0.17
N TYR A 6 3.09 1.76 -0.88
CA TYR A 6 4.01 0.62 -0.84
C TYR A 6 5.07 0.74 -1.94
N GLY A 7 6.15 -0.01 -1.78
CA GLY A 7 7.29 -0.01 -2.71
C GLY A 7 8.41 0.93 -2.28
N LEU A 8 9.64 0.56 -2.59
CA LEU A 8 10.85 1.30 -2.24
C LEU A 8 11.63 1.78 -3.47
N SER A 9 11.44 1.13 -4.62
CA SER A 9 12.23 1.38 -5.82
C SER A 9 11.62 2.49 -6.67
N THR A 10 12.41 3.52 -6.93
CA THR A 10 12.16 4.55 -7.94
C THR A 10 13.47 4.84 -8.68
N ALA A 11 13.39 5.46 -9.87
CA ALA A 11 14.60 5.86 -10.60
C ALA A 11 15.48 6.84 -9.80
N GLU A 12 14.87 7.67 -8.97
CA GLU A 12 15.55 8.62 -8.10
C GLU A 12 16.26 7.91 -6.93
N ALA A 13 15.63 6.89 -6.35
CA ALA A 13 16.22 6.10 -5.26
C ALA A 13 17.50 5.37 -5.70
N ASP A 14 17.59 5.01 -6.98
CA ASP A 14 18.77 4.36 -7.55
C ASP A 14 19.98 5.32 -7.74
N LEU A 15 19.75 6.63 -7.65
CA LEU A 15 20.81 7.64 -7.84
C LEU A 15 21.69 7.81 -6.60
N HIS A 16 21.15 7.69 -5.40
CA HIS A 16 21.90 7.86 -4.16
C HIS A 16 21.20 7.18 -2.96
N PRO A 17 21.94 6.53 -2.05
CA PRO A 17 21.36 5.86 -0.88
C PRO A 17 20.51 6.76 0.02
N ASP A 18 20.82 8.06 0.12
CA ASP A 18 20.06 9.01 0.94
C ASP A 18 18.67 9.34 0.37
N LEU A 19 18.39 8.92 -0.87
CA LEU A 19 17.09 9.08 -1.52
C LEU A 19 16.17 7.87 -1.33
N LEU A 20 16.67 6.80 -0.67
CA LEU A 20 15.85 5.65 -0.35
C LEU A 20 14.77 6.02 0.68
N PRO A 21 13.51 5.65 0.44
CA PRO A 21 12.45 5.85 1.42
C PRO A 21 12.68 4.96 2.65
N ASN A 22 12.26 5.46 3.82
CA ASN A 22 12.33 4.68 5.04
C ASN A 22 11.31 3.52 5.00
N PHE A 23 11.78 2.33 5.39
CA PHE A 23 10.93 1.16 5.53
C PHE A 23 10.44 1.01 6.97
N HIS A 24 9.23 1.51 7.24
CA HIS A 24 8.60 1.42 8.55
C HIS A 24 7.67 0.21 8.64
N TYR A 25 7.82 -0.59 9.69
CA TYR A 25 6.98 -1.75 10.00
C TYR A 25 6.45 -1.75 11.45
N ASP A 26 6.72 -0.67 12.18
CA ASP A 26 6.26 -0.42 13.55
C ASP A 26 4.75 -0.14 13.62
N ASP A 27 4.23 0.00 14.84
CA ASP A 27 2.79 0.20 15.08
C ASP A 27 2.30 1.62 14.79
N ILE A 28 3.20 2.58 14.59
CA ILE A 28 2.88 4.00 14.43
C ILE A 28 2.96 4.42 12.97
N PHE A 29 4.08 4.18 12.31
CA PHE A 29 4.36 4.59 10.93
C PHE A 29 4.33 3.44 9.93
N GLY A 30 4.41 2.20 10.42
CA GLY A 30 4.41 1.01 9.58
C GLY A 30 3.08 0.77 8.90
N THR A 31 3.15 0.31 7.64
CA THR A 31 1.97 -0.19 6.93
C THR A 31 1.78 -1.67 7.22
N VAL A 32 0.55 -2.16 7.06
CA VAL A 32 0.26 -3.61 7.20
C VAL A 32 1.04 -4.44 6.18
N VAL A 33 1.31 -3.91 4.99
CA VAL A 33 2.15 -4.56 3.96
C VAL A 33 3.56 -4.80 4.51
N ASN A 34 4.22 -3.73 4.97
CA ASN A 34 5.57 -3.81 5.49
C ASN A 34 5.67 -4.75 6.69
N ARG A 35 4.70 -4.68 7.61
CA ARG A 35 4.65 -5.58 8.76
C ARG A 35 4.54 -7.04 8.33
N PHE A 36 3.67 -7.37 7.38
CA PHE A 36 3.51 -8.74 6.89
C PHE A 36 4.76 -9.25 6.19
N LEU A 37 5.45 -8.41 5.43
CA LEU A 37 6.71 -8.78 4.78
C LEU A 37 7.80 -9.09 5.81
N VAL A 38 7.97 -8.24 6.84
CA VAL A 38 8.92 -8.50 7.93
C VAL A 38 8.55 -9.77 8.69
N GLN A 39 7.27 -9.99 8.99
CA GLN A 39 6.80 -11.21 9.64
C GLN A 39 7.12 -12.46 8.81
N SER A 40 6.93 -12.38 7.49
CA SER A 40 7.26 -13.49 6.58
C SER A 40 8.73 -13.87 6.64
N VAL A 41 9.62 -12.89 6.51
CA VAL A 41 11.08 -13.13 6.53
C VAL A 41 11.55 -13.61 7.91
N ALA A 42 10.94 -13.09 8.97
CA ALA A 42 11.24 -13.50 10.35
C ALA A 42 10.65 -14.87 10.75
N GLY A 43 9.85 -15.50 9.88
CA GLY A 43 9.18 -16.78 10.21
C GLY A 43 8.09 -16.64 11.28
N ILE A 44 7.54 -15.43 11.47
CA ILE A 44 6.48 -15.13 12.43
C ILE A 44 5.14 -15.13 11.69
N PRO A 45 4.06 -15.69 12.26
CA PRO A 45 2.75 -15.67 11.62
C PRO A 45 2.29 -14.25 11.25
N LEU A 46 1.66 -14.11 10.10
CA LEU A 46 1.05 -12.85 9.67
C LEU A 46 -0.12 -12.51 10.61
N THR A 47 0.00 -11.45 11.40
CA THR A 47 -0.98 -11.07 12.40
C THR A 47 -2.08 -10.20 11.81
N VAL A 48 -3.28 -10.76 11.66
CA VAL A 48 -4.48 -10.06 11.21
C VAL A 48 -5.28 -9.60 12.43
N TYR A 49 -5.56 -8.31 12.52
CA TYR A 49 -6.35 -7.75 13.62
C TYR A 49 -7.84 -7.96 13.38
N GLY A 50 -8.53 -8.57 14.34
CA GLY A 50 -9.96 -8.90 14.25
C GLY A 50 -10.27 -9.86 13.10
N GLY A 51 -11.35 -9.62 12.38
CA GLY A 51 -11.76 -10.42 11.22
C GLY A 51 -11.00 -10.13 9.93
N GLY A 52 -10.20 -9.06 9.89
CA GLY A 52 -9.40 -8.69 8.70
C GLY A 52 -10.21 -8.14 7.52
N GLY A 53 -11.50 -7.85 7.70
CA GLY A 53 -12.38 -7.31 6.65
C GLY A 53 -12.18 -5.82 6.34
N GLN A 54 -11.37 -5.11 7.14
CA GLN A 54 -11.09 -3.69 6.92
C GLN A 54 -10.41 -3.48 5.57
N THR A 55 -11.08 -2.74 4.69
CA THR A 55 -10.57 -2.43 3.34
C THR A 55 -9.82 -1.11 3.33
N ARG A 56 -8.73 -1.03 2.59
CA ARG A 56 -7.94 0.18 2.35
C ARG A 56 -7.56 0.29 0.88
N GLY A 57 -7.40 1.52 0.40
CA GLY A 57 -6.83 1.79 -0.92
C GLY A 57 -5.31 1.83 -0.84
N TYR A 58 -4.65 1.23 -1.80
CA TYR A 58 -3.19 1.16 -1.88
C TYR A 58 -2.68 1.87 -3.13
N LEU A 59 -1.46 2.36 -3.05
CA LEU A 59 -0.78 3.08 -4.12
C LEU A 59 0.70 2.72 -4.14
N ASN A 60 1.23 2.43 -5.32
CA ASN A 60 2.68 2.26 -5.48
C ASN A 60 3.40 3.61 -5.31
N LEU A 61 4.63 3.59 -4.79
CA LEU A 61 5.45 4.80 -4.65
C LEU A 61 5.68 5.51 -5.99
N LYS A 62 5.90 4.76 -7.08
CA LYS A 62 6.02 5.31 -8.43
C LYS A 62 4.76 6.06 -8.85
N ASP A 63 3.59 5.52 -8.51
CA ASP A 63 2.30 6.15 -8.83
C ASP A 63 2.06 7.39 -7.97
N THR A 64 2.53 7.40 -6.72
CA THR A 64 2.52 8.61 -5.90
C THR A 64 3.25 9.76 -6.59
N LEU A 65 4.44 9.50 -7.13
CA LEU A 65 5.22 10.50 -7.87
C LEU A 65 4.50 10.93 -9.15
N GLN A 66 3.93 9.99 -9.92
CA GLN A 66 3.11 10.32 -11.07
C GLN A 66 1.91 11.20 -10.70
N CYS A 67 1.19 10.87 -9.62
CA CYS A 67 0.05 11.66 -9.15
C CYS A 67 0.43 13.11 -8.86
N VAL A 68 1.55 13.34 -8.17
CA VAL A 68 2.06 14.70 -7.89
C VAL A 68 2.39 15.45 -9.19
N ALA A 69 3.09 14.78 -10.11
CA ALA A 69 3.46 15.37 -11.39
C ALA A 69 2.22 15.72 -12.25
N LEU A 70 1.23 14.83 -12.30
CA LEU A 70 -0.02 15.02 -13.03
C LEU A 70 -0.83 16.18 -12.42
N ALA A 71 -0.98 16.20 -11.09
CA ALA A 71 -1.70 17.27 -10.41
C ALA A 71 -1.04 18.64 -10.64
N ASN A 72 0.29 18.70 -10.62
CA ASN A 72 1.04 19.94 -10.89
C ASN A 72 0.88 20.44 -12.34
N ARG A 73 0.88 19.52 -13.32
CA ARG A 73 0.66 19.87 -14.74
C ARG A 73 -0.77 20.30 -15.04
N ASN A 74 -1.73 19.88 -14.21
CA ASN A 74 -3.16 20.16 -14.35
C ASN A 74 -3.66 21.03 -13.20
N ALA A 75 -2.90 22.05 -12.82
CA ALA A 75 -3.22 22.93 -11.71
C ALA A 75 -4.64 23.53 -11.84
N ALA A 76 -5.26 23.81 -10.71
CA ALA A 76 -6.57 24.46 -10.65
C ALA A 76 -6.49 25.91 -11.13
N ASN A 77 -7.54 26.40 -11.76
CA ASN A 77 -7.68 27.81 -12.10
C ASN A 77 -7.89 28.68 -10.84
N LYS A 78 -7.74 29.98 -10.97
CA LYS A 78 -8.00 30.88 -9.85
C LYS A 78 -9.45 30.72 -9.34
N GLY A 79 -9.58 30.41 -8.05
CA GLY A 79 -10.87 30.16 -7.40
C GLY A 79 -11.44 28.76 -7.57
N GLU A 80 -10.73 27.85 -8.24
CA GLU A 80 -11.09 26.44 -8.38
C GLU A 80 -10.33 25.59 -7.35
N LEU A 81 -10.97 24.54 -6.85
CA LEU A 81 -10.33 23.48 -6.04
C LEU A 81 -10.48 22.15 -6.77
N LYS A 82 -9.35 21.49 -7.06
CA LYS A 82 -9.30 20.14 -7.60
C LYS A 82 -8.87 19.16 -6.52
N ILE A 83 -9.65 18.11 -6.32
CA ILE A 83 -9.37 17.07 -5.32
C ILE A 83 -9.24 15.73 -6.04
N TYR A 84 -8.15 15.02 -5.78
CA TYR A 84 -7.89 13.69 -6.33
C TYR A 84 -7.68 12.67 -5.22
N ASN A 85 -8.32 11.51 -5.38
CA ASN A 85 -8.05 10.34 -4.54
C ASN A 85 -6.89 9.55 -5.15
N GLN A 86 -5.85 9.33 -4.37
CA GLN A 86 -4.62 8.65 -4.78
C GLN A 86 -4.66 7.21 -4.27
N LEU A 87 -5.20 6.32 -5.08
CA LEU A 87 -5.16 4.87 -4.90
C LEU A 87 -5.36 4.20 -6.26
N THR A 88 -4.80 3.03 -6.42
CA THR A 88 -4.92 2.22 -7.65
C THR A 88 -5.64 0.91 -7.41
N GLU A 89 -5.58 0.39 -6.20
CA GLU A 89 -6.17 -0.88 -5.80
C GLU A 89 -6.77 -0.80 -4.40
N THR A 90 -7.69 -1.69 -4.10
CA THR A 90 -8.26 -1.84 -2.76
C THR A 90 -8.13 -3.30 -2.33
N PHE A 91 -7.67 -3.50 -1.08
CA PHE A 91 -7.60 -4.82 -0.46
C PHE A 91 -8.14 -4.76 0.96
N SER A 92 -8.78 -5.83 1.38
CA SER A 92 -8.95 -6.11 2.80
C SER A 92 -7.63 -6.60 3.42
N VAL A 93 -7.51 -6.51 4.73
CA VAL A 93 -6.31 -7.00 5.42
C VAL A 93 -6.14 -8.52 5.22
N SER A 94 -7.26 -9.26 5.17
CA SER A 94 -7.24 -10.71 4.92
C SER A 94 -6.78 -11.05 3.51
N GLU A 95 -7.29 -10.38 2.47
CA GLU A 95 -6.83 -10.58 1.09
C GLU A 95 -5.34 -10.29 0.94
N LEU A 96 -4.87 -9.22 1.58
CA LEU A 96 -3.46 -8.86 1.57
C LEU A 96 -2.60 -9.92 2.28
N ALA A 97 -3.06 -10.45 3.41
CA ALA A 97 -2.36 -11.51 4.14
C ALA A 97 -2.22 -12.79 3.29
N GLU A 98 -3.29 -13.21 2.62
CA GLU A 98 -3.25 -14.37 1.73
C GLU A 98 -2.31 -14.14 0.53
N LYS A 99 -2.35 -12.96 -0.08
CA LYS A 99 -1.46 -12.60 -1.18
C LYS A 99 0.01 -12.66 -0.76
N ILE A 100 0.35 -12.07 0.39
CA ILE A 100 1.73 -12.07 0.91
C ILE A 100 2.15 -13.47 1.34
N LYS A 101 1.27 -14.26 1.97
CA LYS A 101 1.54 -15.67 2.31
C LYS A 101 1.90 -16.50 1.07
N ALA A 102 1.17 -16.32 -0.03
CA ALA A 102 1.44 -17.03 -1.28
C ALA A 102 2.83 -16.69 -1.84
N VAL A 103 3.17 -15.41 -1.88
CA VAL A 103 4.49 -14.92 -2.35
C VAL A 103 5.61 -15.40 -1.43
N ALA A 104 5.46 -15.25 -0.12
CA ALA A 104 6.44 -15.69 0.87
C ALA A 104 6.73 -17.19 0.73
N ARG A 105 5.69 -18.01 0.55
CA ARG A 105 5.83 -19.45 0.32
C ARG A 105 6.63 -19.74 -0.96
N ALA A 106 6.34 -19.05 -2.06
CA ALA A 106 7.06 -19.20 -3.31
C ALA A 106 8.54 -18.84 -3.19
N MET A 107 8.88 -17.90 -2.30
CA MET A 107 10.27 -17.48 -1.99
C MET A 107 10.96 -18.36 -0.94
N GLY A 108 10.32 -19.40 -0.42
CA GLY A 108 10.91 -20.27 0.61
C GLY A 108 10.72 -19.79 2.05
N TYR A 109 9.84 -18.80 2.29
CA TYR A 109 9.46 -18.30 3.63
C TYR A 109 8.02 -18.71 3.98
N PRO A 110 7.74 -19.99 4.23
CA PRO A 110 6.38 -20.42 4.55
C PRO A 110 5.93 -19.83 5.89
N VAL A 111 4.80 -19.14 5.88
CA VAL A 111 4.22 -18.52 7.07
C VAL A 111 2.73 -18.84 7.18
N GLU A 112 2.21 -18.81 8.41
CA GLU A 112 0.80 -18.96 8.70
C GLU A 112 0.15 -17.60 8.95
N ILE A 113 -1.17 -17.51 8.76
CA ILE A 113 -1.97 -16.34 9.12
C ILE A 113 -2.61 -16.62 10.48
N LYS A 114 -2.50 -15.65 11.37
CA LYS A 114 -3.09 -15.72 12.72
C LYS A 114 -3.94 -14.49 12.98
N SER A 115 -5.24 -14.69 13.23
CA SER A 115 -6.09 -13.62 13.75
C SER A 115 -5.78 -13.37 15.22
N ILE A 116 -5.66 -12.11 15.59
CA ILE A 116 -5.48 -11.66 16.98
C ILE A 116 -6.51 -10.59 17.29
N GLU A 117 -6.79 -10.39 18.57
CA GLU A 117 -7.70 -9.33 18.99
C GLU A 117 -7.25 -7.97 18.45
N ASN A 118 -8.19 -7.19 17.94
CA ASN A 118 -7.86 -5.86 17.41
C ASN A 118 -7.55 -4.92 18.61
N PRO A 119 -6.28 -4.46 18.73
CA PRO A 119 -5.90 -3.52 19.81
C PRO A 119 -6.54 -2.14 19.63
N ARG A 120 -7.06 -1.85 18.44
CA ARG A 120 -7.75 -0.60 18.13
C ARG A 120 -9.25 -0.80 18.28
N ARG A 121 -9.92 0.12 18.98
CA ARG A 121 -11.38 0.16 19.04
C ARG A 121 -11.93 0.78 17.76
N GLU A 122 -11.69 0.16 16.62
CA GLU A 122 -12.33 0.54 15.37
C GLU A 122 -13.71 -0.13 15.31
N ARG A 123 -14.73 0.62 14.88
CA ARG A 123 -16.01 0.01 14.50
C ARG A 123 -15.73 -0.89 13.32
N GLU A 124 -16.17 -2.13 13.41
CA GLU A 124 -16.02 -3.13 12.36
C GLU A 124 -16.61 -2.63 11.04
N GLU A 125 -15.97 -3.01 9.93
CA GLU A 125 -16.44 -2.84 8.55
C GLU A 125 -16.59 -1.39 8.07
N HIS A 126 -15.47 -0.72 7.86
CA HIS A 126 -15.47 0.44 6.99
C HIS A 126 -15.46 -0.01 5.53
N TYR A 127 -16.61 0.14 4.86
CA TYR A 127 -16.65 0.07 3.40
C TYR A 127 -15.86 1.26 2.83
N TYR A 128 -14.73 0.96 2.23
CA TYR A 128 -13.84 1.96 1.65
C TYR A 128 -13.80 1.76 0.13
N ASN A 129 -14.53 2.58 -0.59
CA ASN A 129 -14.55 2.57 -2.06
C ASN A 129 -14.65 3.99 -2.61
N PRO A 130 -13.63 4.84 -2.43
CA PRO A 130 -13.62 6.18 -2.99
C PRO A 130 -13.45 6.12 -4.51
N SER A 131 -14.15 6.99 -5.23
CA SER A 131 -13.88 7.19 -6.65
C SER A 131 -12.43 7.64 -6.85
N HIS A 132 -11.71 7.00 -7.76
CA HIS A 132 -10.30 7.26 -8.06
C HIS A 132 -9.99 7.36 -9.56
N SER A 133 -11.02 7.55 -10.39
CA SER A 133 -10.86 7.69 -11.84
C SER A 133 -10.14 8.98 -12.27
N GLY A 134 -10.25 10.05 -11.48
CA GLY A 134 -9.77 11.37 -11.89
C GLY A 134 -8.28 11.45 -12.24
N LEU A 135 -7.40 10.71 -11.56
CA LEU A 135 -5.98 10.65 -11.91
C LEU A 135 -5.71 9.74 -13.12
N ILE A 136 -6.49 8.66 -13.26
CA ILE A 136 -6.44 7.80 -14.46
C ILE A 136 -6.82 8.61 -15.70
N GLU A 137 -7.88 9.42 -15.62
CA GLU A 137 -8.33 10.31 -16.70
C GLU A 137 -7.26 11.37 -17.07
N LEU A 138 -6.42 11.76 -16.11
CA LEU A 138 -5.27 12.65 -16.33
C LEU A 138 -4.03 11.95 -16.90
N GLY A 139 -4.08 10.61 -17.06
CA GLY A 139 -3.02 9.81 -17.65
C GLY A 139 -2.10 9.11 -16.62
N LEU A 140 -2.60 8.83 -15.41
CA LEU A 140 -1.88 7.94 -14.49
C LEU A 140 -1.78 6.55 -15.10
N ASP A 141 -0.55 6.03 -15.19
CA ASP A 141 -0.24 4.65 -15.57
C ASP A 141 0.02 3.82 -14.31
N PRO A 142 -0.96 3.01 -13.84
CA PRO A 142 -0.90 2.41 -12.52
C PRO A 142 0.03 1.20 -12.45
N HIS A 143 0.82 1.13 -11.39
CA HIS A 143 1.60 -0.03 -10.98
C HIS A 143 0.82 -0.82 -9.93
N PHE A 144 0.33 -2.00 -10.31
CA PHE A 144 -0.44 -2.87 -9.41
C PHE A 144 0.44 -3.70 -8.51
N MET A 145 -0.11 -4.09 -7.35
CA MET A 145 0.54 -4.99 -6.39
C MET A 145 0.55 -6.42 -6.92
N THR A 146 1.58 -6.73 -7.67
CA THR A 146 1.87 -8.08 -8.21
C THR A 146 2.77 -8.87 -7.27
N GLU A 147 2.96 -10.15 -7.55
CA GLU A 147 3.97 -10.97 -6.85
C GLU A 147 5.37 -10.35 -6.97
N LEU A 148 5.74 -9.90 -8.18
CA LEU A 148 7.03 -9.24 -8.42
C LEU A 148 7.20 -7.96 -7.60
N SER A 149 6.16 -7.13 -7.48
CA SER A 149 6.26 -5.91 -6.67
C SER A 149 6.44 -6.20 -5.18
N LEU A 150 5.87 -7.29 -4.68
CA LEU A 150 6.04 -7.73 -3.29
C LEU A 150 7.42 -8.34 -3.00
N ILE A 151 8.07 -8.93 -4.00
CA ILE A 151 9.43 -9.47 -3.90
C ILE A 151 10.48 -8.35 -3.80
N HIS A 152 10.20 -7.18 -4.36
CA HIS A 152 11.11 -6.04 -4.43
C HIS A 152 10.84 -4.93 -3.39
N ILE A 153 10.04 -5.22 -2.37
CA ILE A 153 9.82 -4.30 -1.23
C ILE A 153 10.82 -4.54 -0.11
#